data_faf2cf048ca89d88c34f06900a591606
#
_entry.id   faf2cf048ca89d88c34f06900a591606
#
_cell.length_a   1.000
_cell.length_b   1.000
_cell.length_c   1.000
_cell.angle_alpha   90.00
_cell.angle_beta   90.00
_cell.angle_gamma   90.00
#
_symmetry.space_group_name_H-M   'P 1'
#
loop_
_entity.id
_entity.type
_entity.pdbx_description
1 polymer ?
#
loop_
_entity_poly.entity_id
_entity_poly.type
_entity_poly.pdbx_seq_one_letter_code
_entity_poly.pdbx_strand_id
1 'polypeptide(L)' 'MERERAERGYTVHELAALSGCTVRTLHHYDELGLVRAGRAANGSRRYGPAEVDRLQQVLLY' A
#
# COMPACT_ATOMS: atom_id res chain seq x y z
N MET A 1 -8.92 16.72 1.89
CA MET A 1 -7.51 16.36 1.93
C MET A 1 -7.28 14.86 1.99
N GLU A 2 -7.91 14.19 2.94
CA GLU A 2 -7.81 12.72 3.00
C GLU A 2 -8.35 12.06 1.75
N ARG A 3 -9.38 12.65 1.15
CA ARG A 3 -9.99 12.17 -0.06
C ARG A 3 -9.02 12.20 -1.24
N GLU A 4 -8.27 13.29 -1.37
CA GLU A 4 -7.26 13.42 -2.42
C GLU A 4 -6.15 12.41 -2.22
N ARG A 5 -5.74 12.21 -0.98
CA ARG A 5 -4.68 11.25 -0.66
C ARG A 5 -5.12 9.84 -1.01
N ALA A 6 -6.37 9.48 -0.69
CA ALA A 6 -6.90 8.16 -1.03
C ALA A 6 -6.96 7.94 -2.53
N GLU A 7 -7.31 8.98 -3.30
CA GLU A 7 -7.38 8.89 -4.75
C GLU A 7 -6.01 8.75 -5.40
N ARG A 8 -5.00 9.46 -4.85
CA ARG A 8 -3.63 9.37 -5.34
C ARG A 8 -2.93 8.11 -4.89
N GLY A 9 -3.45 7.50 -3.83
CA GLY A 9 -2.82 6.36 -3.20
C GLY A 9 -1.76 6.78 -2.19
N TYR A 10 -1.22 5.81 -1.50
CA TYR A 10 -0.21 6.03 -0.47
C TYR A 10 1.14 5.53 -0.94
N THR A 11 2.21 6.21 -0.51
CA THR A 11 3.55 5.66 -0.70
C THR A 11 3.73 4.48 0.25
N VAL A 12 4.78 3.68 0.04
CA VAL A 12 5.06 2.56 0.92
C VAL A 12 5.31 3.03 2.37
N HIS A 13 5.96 4.18 2.53
CA HIS A 13 6.24 4.73 3.86
C HIS A 13 4.96 5.18 4.55
N GLU A 14 4.07 5.84 3.82
CA GLU A 14 2.79 6.27 4.35
C GLU A 14 1.94 5.07 4.78
N LEU A 15 1.86 4.06 3.93
CA LEU A 15 1.08 2.88 4.23
C LEU A 15 1.65 2.11 5.41
N ALA A 16 2.97 2.01 5.50
CA ALA A 16 3.62 1.35 6.64
C ALA A 16 3.24 2.06 7.95
N ALA A 17 3.29 3.38 7.96
CA ALA A 17 2.93 4.17 9.14
C ALA A 17 1.45 3.97 9.52
N LEU A 18 0.56 3.98 8.54
CA LEU A 18 -0.88 3.84 8.78
C LEU A 18 -1.25 2.43 9.27
N SER A 19 -0.60 1.42 8.76
CA SER A 19 -0.96 0.03 9.03
C SER A 19 -0.21 -0.58 10.22
N GLY A 20 0.82 0.08 10.70
CA GLY A 20 1.66 -0.46 11.74
C GLY A 20 2.66 -1.50 11.24
N CYS A 21 2.77 -1.65 9.93
CA CYS A 21 3.75 -2.54 9.32
C CYS A 21 5.07 -1.80 9.07
N THR A 22 6.11 -2.54 8.70
CA THR A 22 7.35 -1.95 8.24
C THR A 22 7.35 -1.90 6.72
N VAL A 23 8.18 -1.02 6.17
CA VAL A 23 8.40 -0.96 4.72
C VAL A 23 8.87 -2.31 4.20
N ARG A 24 9.76 -2.95 4.95
CA ARG A 24 10.29 -4.27 4.60
C ARG A 24 9.18 -5.31 4.48
N THR A 25 8.23 -5.30 5.41
CA THR A 25 7.10 -6.21 5.38
C THR A 25 6.25 -5.99 4.12
N LEU A 26 6.00 -4.72 3.78
CA LEU A 26 5.21 -4.41 2.59
C LEU A 26 5.92 -4.84 1.32
N HIS A 27 7.25 -4.67 1.25
CA HIS A 27 8.03 -5.15 0.12
C HIS A 27 7.97 -6.67 0.01
N HIS A 28 7.99 -7.37 1.13
CA HIS A 28 7.87 -8.83 1.17
C HIS A 28 6.52 -9.29 0.62
N TYR A 29 5.44 -8.62 1.03
CA TYR A 29 4.11 -8.94 0.52
C TYR A 29 4.00 -8.68 -0.98
N ASP A 30 4.67 -7.65 -1.47
CA ASP A 30 4.70 -7.37 -2.91
C ASP A 30 5.40 -8.50 -3.67
N GLU A 31 6.54 -8.98 -3.15
CA GLU A 31 7.27 -10.10 -3.74
C GLU A 31 6.43 -11.37 -3.78
N LEU A 32 5.65 -11.60 -2.74
CA LEU A 32 4.77 -12.76 -2.66
C LEU A 32 3.51 -12.61 -3.50
N GLY A 33 3.24 -11.42 -4.00
CA GLY A 33 2.04 -11.14 -4.76
C GLY A 33 0.78 -10.99 -3.91
N LEU A 34 0.95 -10.84 -2.59
CA LEU A 34 -0.19 -10.70 -1.67
C LEU A 34 -0.74 -9.29 -1.67
N VAL A 35 0.13 -8.29 -1.65
CA VAL A 35 -0.26 -6.87 -1.71
C VAL A 35 0.68 -6.19 -2.69
N ARG A 36 0.24 -6.01 -3.92
CA ARG A 36 1.07 -5.47 -4.99
C ARG A 36 0.74 -3.99 -5.23
N ALA A 37 1.76 -3.16 -5.17
CA ALA A 37 1.61 -1.73 -5.42
C ALA A 37 1.26 -1.47 -6.88
N GLY A 38 0.37 -0.50 -7.11
CA GLY A 38 0.15 0.04 -8.43
C GLY A 38 1.23 1.06 -8.78
N ARG A 39 1.11 1.69 -9.92
CA ARG A 39 2.06 2.69 -10.37
C ARG A 39 1.36 4.02 -10.60
N ALA A 40 1.97 5.10 -10.13
CA ALA A 40 1.54 6.45 -10.45
C ALA A 40 2.00 6.79 -11.87
N ALA A 41 1.51 7.92 -12.38
CA ALA A 41 1.85 8.37 -13.74
C ALA A 41 3.37 8.51 -13.95
N ASN A 42 4.11 8.86 -12.90
CA ASN A 42 5.55 9.02 -12.97
C ASN A 42 6.33 7.73 -12.71
N GLY A 43 5.63 6.59 -12.61
CA GLY A 43 6.24 5.30 -12.38
C GLY A 43 6.47 4.94 -10.92
N SER A 44 6.20 5.84 -10.00
CA SER A 44 6.35 5.56 -8.56
C SER A 44 5.32 4.55 -8.08
N ARG A 45 5.71 3.73 -7.10
CA ARG A 45 4.79 2.78 -6.51
C ARG A 45 3.76 3.49 -5.65
N ARG A 46 2.50 3.09 -5.79
CA ARG A 46 1.39 3.66 -5.02
C ARG A 46 0.44 2.55 -4.58
N TYR A 47 -0.04 2.68 -3.37
CA TYR A 47 -1.03 1.77 -2.80
C TYR A 47 -2.37 2.49 -2.74
N GLY A 48 -3.28 2.13 -3.66
CA GLY A 48 -4.60 2.72 -3.70
C GLY A 48 -5.57 2.05 -2.74
N PRO A 49 -6.86 2.43 -2.79
CA PRO A 49 -7.87 1.84 -1.89
C PRO A 49 -7.95 0.33 -1.97
N ALA A 50 -7.81 -0.25 -3.16
CA ALA A 50 -7.87 -1.69 -3.33
C ALA A 50 -6.70 -2.38 -2.64
N GLU A 51 -5.50 -1.80 -2.74
CA GLU A 51 -4.30 -2.34 -2.11
C GLU A 51 -4.36 -2.22 -0.59
N VAL A 52 -4.89 -1.10 -0.09
CA VAL A 52 -5.06 -0.90 1.34
C VAL A 52 -6.04 -1.94 1.90
N ASP A 53 -7.15 -2.16 1.21
CA ASP A 53 -8.14 -3.16 1.60
C ASP A 53 -7.53 -4.55 1.60
N ARG A 54 -6.76 -4.88 0.58
CA ARG A 54 -6.07 -6.16 0.48
C ARG A 54 -5.10 -6.36 1.64
N LEU A 55 -4.34 -5.33 1.98
CA LEU A 55 -3.42 -5.38 3.11
C LEU A 55 -4.16 -5.69 4.41
N GLN A 56 -5.30 -5.05 4.63
CA GLN A 56 -6.09 -5.31 5.81
C GLN A 56 -6.53 -6.77 5.88
N GLN A 57 -6.92 -7.35 4.76
CA GLN A 57 -7.29 -8.76 4.70
C GLN A 57 -6.11 -9.67 5.04
N VAL A 58 -4.94 -9.35 4.53
CA VAL A 58 -3.72 -10.11 4.80
C VAL A 58 -3.36 -10.05 6.28
N LEU A 59 -3.47 -8.87 6.88
CA LEU A 59 -3.14 -8.68 8.29
C LEU A 59 -4.12 -9.38 9.24
N LEU A 60 -5.36 -9.62 8.80
CA LEU A 60 -6.36 -10.33 9.61
C LEU A 60 -6.10 -11.82 9.67
N TYR A 61 -5.35 -12.35 8.75
CA TYR A 61 -4.97 -13.75 8.72
C TYR A 61 -3.55 -13.94 9.23
#